data_3f32ca36e2b56703f960302d80619025
#
_entry.id   3f32ca36e2b56703f960302d80619025
#
_cell.length_a   1.000
_cell.length_b   1.000
_cell.length_c   1.000
_cell.angle_alpha   90.00
_cell.angle_beta   90.00
_cell.angle_gamma   90.00
#
_symmetry.space_group_name_H-M   'P 1'
#
loop_
_entity.id
_entity.type
_entity.pdbx_description
1 polymer ?
#
loop_
_entity_poly.entity_id
_entity_poly.type
_entity_poly.pdbx_seq_one_letter_code
_entity_poly.pdbx_strand_id
1 'polypeptide(L)'
;LLNKTRLKHYHHLLMISALLNPALLTFIFGIVIGNIFKNRHPSPLLSKYFGYYLLLGLGLKGGLSLQKTGLTNDVVTVLTLGIFFAFLVPIISYFYLKNILNSDDAAALAGTYGSVSAVTFVTANTYLVTSSQIYDNYMTAVLVVMEFPAIFMALYLVTKSSSRSSSNNLKTIKKAFLETPNVILIVSLLLGYLVNFENVRFFQIVTVTIFN
;
A
#
# COMPACT_ATOMS: atom_id res chain seq x y z
N LEU A 1 -25.30 -30.38 -9.81
CA LEU A 1 -24.40 -30.40 -10.96
C LEU A 1 -24.58 -29.09 -11.74
N LEU A 2 -23.87 -28.03 -11.38
CA LEU A 2 -23.85 -26.78 -12.14
C LEU A 2 -23.22 -27.07 -13.52
N ASN A 3 -24.00 -26.83 -14.56
CA ASN A 3 -23.65 -27.06 -15.94
C ASN A 3 -22.35 -26.32 -16.29
N LYS A 4 -21.36 -27.01 -16.87
CA LYS A 4 -20.03 -26.48 -17.26
C LYS A 4 -20.11 -25.18 -18.09
N THR A 5 -21.19 -25.02 -18.85
CA THR A 5 -21.46 -23.79 -19.61
C THR A 5 -21.82 -22.59 -18.74
N ARG A 6 -22.56 -22.78 -17.66
CA ARG A 6 -22.86 -21.68 -16.69
C ARG A 6 -21.59 -21.23 -15.93
N LEU A 7 -20.76 -22.15 -15.51
CA LEU A 7 -19.46 -21.83 -14.88
C LEU A 7 -18.56 -20.99 -15.82
N LYS A 8 -18.49 -21.35 -17.09
CA LYS A 8 -17.72 -20.61 -18.09
C LYS A 8 -18.27 -19.20 -18.33
N HIS A 9 -19.59 -19.06 -18.33
CA HIS A 9 -20.26 -17.75 -18.46
C HIS A 9 -20.06 -16.86 -17.23
N TYR A 10 -20.12 -17.43 -16.02
CA TYR A 10 -19.79 -16.71 -14.77
C TYR A 10 -18.34 -16.25 -14.73
N HIS A 11 -17.38 -17.09 -15.15
CA HIS A 11 -15.98 -16.67 -15.25
C HIS A 11 -15.78 -15.53 -16.25
N HIS A 12 -16.46 -15.57 -17.38
CA HIS A 12 -16.38 -14.48 -18.37
C HIS A 12 -16.96 -13.17 -17.84
N LEU A 13 -18.10 -13.22 -17.14
CA LEU A 13 -18.70 -12.05 -16.51
C LEU A 13 -17.82 -11.48 -15.37
N LEU A 14 -17.22 -12.34 -14.55
CA LEU A 14 -16.27 -11.94 -13.51
C LEU A 14 -15.01 -11.29 -14.10
N MET A 15 -14.49 -11.82 -15.20
CA MET A 15 -13.33 -11.20 -15.87
C MET A 15 -13.70 -9.82 -16.46
N ILE A 16 -14.88 -9.68 -17.04
CA ILE A 16 -15.34 -8.39 -17.59
C ILE A 16 -15.57 -7.37 -16.46
N SER A 17 -16.18 -7.78 -15.34
CA SER A 17 -16.38 -6.89 -14.19
C SER A 17 -15.07 -6.46 -13.53
N ALA A 18 -14.08 -7.36 -13.51
CA ALA A 18 -12.73 -7.02 -13.04
C ALA A 18 -12.03 -6.01 -13.96
N LEU A 19 -12.20 -6.17 -15.29
CA LEU A 19 -11.67 -5.23 -16.29
C LEU A 19 -12.38 -3.86 -16.26
N LEU A 20 -13.65 -3.83 -15.85
CA LEU A 20 -14.45 -2.60 -15.70
C LEU A 20 -14.26 -1.95 -14.32
N ASN A 21 -13.34 -2.45 -13.49
CA ASN A 21 -13.01 -1.83 -12.22
C ASN A 21 -12.52 -0.38 -12.46
N PRO A 22 -13.10 0.63 -11.79
CA PRO A 22 -12.72 2.03 -11.95
C PRO A 22 -11.23 2.29 -11.78
N ALA A 23 -10.55 1.57 -10.87
CA ALA A 23 -9.13 1.70 -10.66
C ALA A 23 -8.31 1.24 -11.88
N LEU A 24 -8.72 0.13 -12.53
CA LEU A 24 -8.07 -0.36 -13.74
C LEU A 24 -8.34 0.56 -14.94
N LEU A 25 -9.58 1.05 -15.08
CA LEU A 25 -9.94 1.98 -16.14
C LEU A 25 -9.18 3.31 -16.03
N THR A 26 -9.04 3.86 -14.83
CA THR A 26 -8.24 5.09 -14.60
C THR A 26 -6.77 4.86 -14.86
N PHE A 27 -6.23 3.69 -14.55
CA PHE A 27 -4.85 3.32 -14.87
C PHE A 27 -4.62 3.23 -16.40
N ILE A 28 -5.50 2.55 -17.13
CA ILE A 28 -5.44 2.46 -18.60
C ILE A 28 -5.57 3.86 -19.23
N PHE A 29 -6.50 4.67 -18.73
CA PHE A 29 -6.67 6.05 -19.15
C PHE A 29 -5.40 6.89 -18.90
N GLY A 30 -4.74 6.70 -17.76
CA GLY A 30 -3.45 7.32 -17.44
C GLY A 30 -2.35 6.94 -18.43
N ILE A 31 -2.28 5.66 -18.83
CA ILE A 31 -1.32 5.20 -19.86
C ILE A 31 -1.61 5.88 -21.20
N VAL A 32 -2.86 5.94 -21.62
CA VAL A 32 -3.26 6.58 -22.89
C VAL A 32 -2.89 8.05 -22.88
N ILE A 33 -3.26 8.79 -21.83
CA ILE A 33 -2.88 10.21 -21.68
C ILE A 33 -1.37 10.39 -21.66
N GLY A 34 -0.63 9.56 -20.90
CA GLY A 34 0.82 9.62 -20.84
C GLY A 34 1.48 9.44 -22.20
N ASN A 35 0.94 8.57 -23.05
CA ASN A 35 1.43 8.38 -24.42
C ASN A 35 1.09 9.56 -25.35
N ILE A 36 -0.11 10.15 -25.22
CA ILE A 36 -0.54 11.31 -26.02
C ILE A 36 0.29 12.56 -25.66
N PHE A 37 0.49 12.76 -24.36
CA PHE A 37 1.23 13.93 -23.84
C PHE A 37 2.67 13.61 -23.46
N LYS A 38 3.36 12.84 -24.28
CA LYS A 38 4.71 12.28 -24.05
C LYS A 38 5.77 13.29 -23.55
N ASN A 39 5.58 14.57 -23.87
CA ASN A 39 6.50 15.66 -23.47
C ASN A 39 6.04 16.47 -22.26
N ARG A 40 4.91 16.10 -21.63
CA ARG A 40 4.38 16.78 -20.45
C ARG A 40 4.37 15.86 -19.26
N HIS A 41 5.43 15.92 -18.46
CA HIS A 41 5.48 15.21 -17.20
C HIS A 41 4.66 15.97 -16.14
N PRO A 42 3.86 15.28 -15.33
CA PRO A 42 3.20 15.92 -14.18
C PRO A 42 4.26 16.53 -13.27
N SER A 43 3.97 17.67 -12.67
CA SER A 43 4.95 18.30 -11.78
C SER A 43 5.30 17.35 -10.62
N PRO A 44 6.57 17.23 -10.25
CA PRO A 44 6.98 16.39 -9.11
C PRO A 44 6.26 16.76 -7.81
N LEU A 45 5.91 18.05 -7.68
CA LEU A 45 5.17 18.57 -6.54
C LEU A 45 3.75 17.98 -6.47
N LEU A 46 3.04 17.93 -7.61
CA LEU A 46 1.71 17.35 -7.70
C LEU A 46 1.70 15.87 -7.34
N SER A 47 2.64 15.09 -7.89
CA SER A 47 2.79 13.67 -7.57
C SER A 47 3.05 13.44 -6.08
N LYS A 48 3.85 14.30 -5.46
CA LYS A 48 4.17 14.25 -4.02
C LYS A 48 2.92 14.52 -3.16
N TYR A 49 2.12 15.52 -3.50
CA TYR A 49 0.88 15.82 -2.77
C TYR A 49 -0.15 14.70 -2.90
N PHE A 50 -0.32 14.12 -4.08
CA PHE A 50 -1.20 12.96 -4.25
C PHE A 50 -0.73 11.76 -3.42
N GLY A 51 0.59 11.52 -3.36
CA GLY A 51 1.15 10.48 -2.50
C GLY A 51 0.83 10.71 -1.01
N TYR A 52 0.99 11.94 -0.52
CA TYR A 52 0.67 12.29 0.87
C TYR A 52 -0.83 12.15 1.17
N TYR A 53 -1.69 12.57 0.24
CA TYR A 53 -3.13 12.41 0.35
C TYR A 53 -3.53 10.92 0.44
N LEU A 54 -2.92 10.08 -0.40
CA LEU A 54 -3.13 8.63 -0.37
C LEU A 54 -2.72 8.03 0.98
N LEU A 55 -1.52 8.36 1.48
CA LEU A 55 -1.02 7.86 2.76
C LEU A 55 -1.90 8.30 3.93
N LEU A 56 -2.38 9.54 3.92
CA LEU A 56 -3.31 10.05 4.92
C LEU A 56 -4.63 9.26 4.91
N GLY A 57 -5.22 9.06 3.74
CA GLY A 57 -6.47 8.30 3.59
C GLY A 57 -6.33 6.83 4.01
N LEU A 58 -5.22 6.19 3.59
CA LEU A 58 -4.89 4.82 4.00
C LEU A 58 -4.74 4.70 5.51
N GLY A 59 -3.96 5.59 6.13
CA GLY A 59 -3.74 5.58 7.57
C GLY A 59 -5.03 5.76 8.35
N LEU A 60 -5.84 6.75 8.01
CA LEU A 60 -7.14 6.99 8.65
C LEU A 60 -8.08 5.77 8.53
N LYS A 61 -8.18 5.18 7.33
CA LYS A 61 -9.03 3.99 7.11
C LYS A 61 -8.50 2.77 7.87
N GLY A 62 -7.19 2.57 7.89
CA GLY A 62 -6.56 1.49 8.66
C GLY A 62 -6.80 1.63 10.16
N GLY A 63 -6.63 2.85 10.70
CA GLY A 63 -6.89 3.15 12.11
C GLY A 63 -8.36 2.92 12.49
N LEU A 64 -9.29 3.41 11.69
CA LEU A 64 -10.73 3.19 11.90
C LEU A 64 -11.10 1.70 11.85
N SER A 65 -10.48 0.95 10.94
CA SER A 65 -10.67 -0.48 10.83
C SER A 65 -10.24 -1.22 12.11
N LEU A 66 -9.08 -0.86 12.67
CA LEU A 66 -8.61 -1.38 13.95
C LEU A 66 -9.52 -0.98 15.12
N GLN A 67 -10.02 0.26 15.13
CA GLN A 67 -10.95 0.72 16.16
C GLN A 67 -12.23 -0.11 16.17
N LYS A 68 -12.79 -0.39 14.99
CA LYS A 68 -14.03 -1.17 14.86
C LYS A 68 -13.88 -2.64 15.21
N THR A 69 -12.78 -3.26 14.80
CA THR A 69 -12.53 -4.69 15.03
C THR A 69 -12.01 -4.96 16.45
N GLY A 70 -11.32 -3.98 17.03
CA GLY A 70 -10.56 -4.16 18.27
C GLY A 70 -9.25 -4.93 18.07
N LEU A 71 -8.42 -4.95 19.11
CA LEU A 71 -7.15 -5.67 19.12
C LEU A 71 -7.36 -7.09 19.68
N THR A 72 -7.98 -7.96 18.89
CA THR A 72 -8.13 -9.39 19.22
C THR A 72 -6.81 -10.11 18.98
N ASN A 73 -6.66 -11.32 19.54
CA ASN A 73 -5.45 -12.14 19.34
C ASN A 73 -5.18 -12.41 17.84
N ASP A 74 -6.23 -12.62 17.06
CA ASP A 74 -6.11 -12.86 15.61
C ASP A 74 -5.58 -11.62 14.90
N VAL A 75 -6.13 -10.44 15.21
CA VAL A 75 -5.66 -9.16 14.66
C VAL A 75 -4.19 -8.92 15.00
N VAL A 76 -3.81 -9.10 16.25
CA VAL A 76 -2.41 -8.92 16.70
C VAL A 76 -1.48 -9.89 16.00
N THR A 77 -1.90 -11.15 15.84
CA THR A 77 -1.11 -12.17 15.14
C THR A 77 -0.87 -11.79 13.69
N VAL A 78 -1.93 -11.39 12.97
CA VAL A 78 -1.83 -11.03 11.55
C VAL A 78 -1.03 -9.74 11.35
N LEU A 79 -1.20 -8.73 12.23
CA LEU A 79 -0.39 -7.51 12.21
C LEU A 79 1.09 -7.83 12.42
N THR A 80 1.41 -8.70 13.40
CA THR A 80 2.80 -9.10 13.68
C THR A 80 3.42 -9.83 12.51
N LEU A 81 2.68 -10.76 11.88
CA LEU A 81 3.13 -11.43 10.67
C LEU A 81 3.33 -10.44 9.51
N GLY A 82 2.42 -9.49 9.33
CA GLY A 82 2.55 -8.44 8.32
C GLY A 82 3.84 -7.62 8.51
N ILE A 83 4.11 -7.15 9.72
CA ILE A 83 5.35 -6.44 10.05
C ILE A 83 6.58 -7.32 9.80
N PHE A 84 6.53 -8.57 10.23
CA PHE A 84 7.63 -9.53 10.01
C PHE A 84 7.95 -9.69 8.53
N PHE A 85 6.96 -9.92 7.69
CA PHE A 85 7.16 -10.05 6.25
C PHE A 85 7.58 -8.73 5.58
N ALA A 86 7.09 -7.58 6.07
CA ALA A 86 7.49 -6.27 5.56
C ALA A 86 8.99 -5.97 5.78
N PHE A 87 9.61 -6.60 6.77
CA PHE A 87 11.07 -6.58 6.95
C PHE A 87 11.79 -7.71 6.20
N LEU A 88 11.26 -8.93 6.28
CA LEU A 88 11.91 -10.12 5.74
C LEU A 88 12.01 -10.08 4.22
N VAL A 89 10.92 -9.73 3.53
CA VAL A 89 10.86 -9.73 2.06
C VAL A 89 11.87 -8.77 1.43
N PRO A 90 12.01 -7.49 1.86
CA PRO A 90 13.05 -6.61 1.34
C PRO A 90 14.47 -7.14 1.56
N ILE A 91 14.74 -7.77 2.70
CA ILE A 91 16.05 -8.35 2.98
C ILE A 91 16.38 -9.45 1.97
N ILE A 92 15.48 -10.41 1.80
CA ILE A 92 15.68 -11.53 0.85
C ILE A 92 15.80 -11.00 -0.57
N SER A 93 14.90 -10.09 -0.98
CA SER A 93 14.91 -9.48 -2.30
C SER A 93 16.20 -8.74 -2.57
N TYR A 94 16.73 -8.00 -1.60
CA TYR A 94 18.00 -7.29 -1.74
C TYR A 94 19.17 -8.24 -1.98
N PHE A 95 19.28 -9.32 -1.21
CA PHE A 95 20.36 -10.31 -1.39
C PHE A 95 20.31 -10.98 -2.77
N TYR A 96 19.13 -11.17 -3.33
CA TYR A 96 18.97 -11.70 -4.68
C TYR A 96 19.30 -10.64 -5.75
N LEU A 97 18.72 -9.45 -5.63
CA LEU A 97 18.81 -8.39 -6.64
C LEU A 97 20.20 -7.79 -6.75
N LYS A 98 20.98 -7.71 -5.67
CA LYS A 98 22.37 -7.18 -5.70
C LYS A 98 23.31 -7.97 -6.60
N ASN A 99 22.95 -9.21 -6.97
CA ASN A 99 23.73 -10.02 -7.90
C ASN A 99 23.42 -9.68 -9.38
N ILE A 100 22.34 -8.93 -9.64
CA ILE A 100 21.83 -8.63 -10.98
C ILE A 100 21.90 -7.12 -11.25
N LEU A 101 21.69 -6.30 -10.20
CA LEU A 101 21.62 -4.85 -10.27
C LEU A 101 22.72 -4.20 -9.44
N ASN A 102 22.97 -2.91 -9.70
CA ASN A 102 23.78 -2.09 -8.81
C ASN A 102 23.19 -2.08 -7.39
N SER A 103 24.04 -1.95 -6.37
CA SER A 103 23.62 -2.01 -4.97
C SER A 103 22.51 -1.01 -4.62
N ASP A 104 22.56 0.21 -5.18
CA ASP A 104 21.57 1.25 -4.91
C ASP A 104 20.22 0.94 -5.57
N ASP A 105 20.22 0.49 -6.82
CA ASP A 105 19.02 0.07 -7.54
C ASP A 105 18.41 -1.18 -6.90
N ALA A 106 19.26 -2.13 -6.51
CA ALA A 106 18.83 -3.34 -5.80
C ALA A 106 18.15 -3.00 -4.46
N ALA A 107 18.71 -2.04 -3.71
CA ALA A 107 18.16 -1.59 -2.43
C ALA A 107 16.82 -0.88 -2.61
N ALA A 108 16.72 0.03 -3.59
CA ALA A 108 15.48 0.74 -3.90
C ALA A 108 14.37 -0.24 -4.32
N LEU A 109 14.68 -1.14 -5.24
CA LEU A 109 13.72 -2.12 -5.74
C LEU A 109 13.32 -3.13 -4.66
N ALA A 110 14.26 -3.63 -3.86
CA ALA A 110 13.97 -4.56 -2.75
C ALA A 110 13.01 -3.95 -1.74
N GLY A 111 13.17 -2.66 -1.42
CA GLY A 111 12.28 -1.95 -0.50
C GLY A 111 10.82 -1.95 -0.95
N THR A 112 10.56 -1.85 -2.25
CA THR A 112 9.19 -1.86 -2.78
C THR A 112 8.46 -3.19 -2.59
N TYR A 113 9.18 -4.29 -2.41
CA TYR A 113 8.58 -5.61 -2.16
C TYR A 113 8.14 -5.83 -0.71
N GLY A 114 8.48 -4.92 0.21
CA GLY A 114 8.09 -5.02 1.62
C GLY A 114 6.63 -4.62 1.88
N SER A 115 6.00 -3.94 0.93
CA SER A 115 4.62 -3.45 1.04
C SER A 115 3.73 -4.08 -0.04
N VAL A 116 2.42 -4.01 0.20
CA VAL A 116 1.39 -4.44 -0.76
C VAL A 116 0.82 -3.21 -1.45
N SER A 117 0.68 -3.27 -2.77
CA SER A 117 0.04 -2.19 -3.53
C SER A 117 -1.41 -1.97 -3.08
N ALA A 118 -1.74 -0.73 -2.71
CA ALA A 118 -3.10 -0.34 -2.33
C ALA A 118 -4.13 -0.65 -3.43
N VAL A 119 -3.76 -0.45 -4.70
CA VAL A 119 -4.63 -0.74 -5.85
C VAL A 119 -4.90 -2.25 -5.96
N THR A 120 -3.87 -3.07 -5.82
CA THR A 120 -4.00 -4.53 -5.82
C THR A 120 -4.87 -5.01 -4.66
N PHE A 121 -4.70 -4.43 -3.48
CA PHE A 121 -5.50 -4.74 -2.30
C PHE A 121 -6.99 -4.41 -2.51
N VAL A 122 -7.31 -3.21 -3.01
CA VAL A 122 -8.69 -2.80 -3.31
C VAL A 122 -9.30 -3.71 -4.38
N THR A 123 -8.55 -4.05 -5.43
CA THR A 123 -9.02 -4.96 -6.48
C THR A 123 -9.31 -6.36 -5.93
N ALA A 124 -8.44 -6.90 -5.06
CA ALA A 124 -8.65 -8.18 -4.40
C ALA A 124 -9.90 -8.17 -3.50
N ASN A 125 -10.09 -7.11 -2.72
CA ASN A 125 -11.27 -6.95 -1.88
C ASN A 125 -12.55 -6.87 -2.71
N THR A 126 -12.55 -6.10 -3.80
CA THR A 126 -13.69 -6.02 -4.72
C THR A 126 -14.02 -7.39 -5.30
N TYR A 127 -13.01 -8.17 -5.68
CA TYR A 127 -13.20 -9.53 -6.17
C TYR A 127 -13.81 -10.45 -5.10
N LEU A 128 -13.35 -10.39 -3.85
CA LEU A 128 -13.90 -11.17 -2.75
C LEU A 128 -15.37 -10.83 -2.49
N VAL A 129 -15.72 -9.54 -2.46
CA VAL A 129 -17.10 -9.08 -2.28
C VAL A 129 -18.00 -9.57 -3.42
N THR A 130 -17.57 -9.43 -4.68
CA THR A 130 -18.35 -9.89 -5.84
C THR A 130 -18.49 -11.40 -5.88
N SER A 131 -17.54 -12.14 -5.32
CA SER A 131 -17.56 -13.61 -5.19
C SER A 131 -18.29 -14.08 -3.93
N SER A 132 -18.95 -13.18 -3.19
CA SER A 132 -19.65 -13.47 -1.92
C SER A 132 -18.75 -14.14 -0.88
N GLN A 133 -17.46 -13.84 -0.92
CA GLN A 133 -16.49 -14.28 0.08
C GLN A 133 -16.37 -13.25 1.19
N ILE A 134 -16.34 -13.74 2.42
CA ILE A 134 -16.17 -12.89 3.61
C ILE A 134 -14.67 -12.62 3.79
N TYR A 135 -14.30 -11.38 4.00
CA TYR A 135 -12.96 -10.99 4.41
C TYR A 135 -13.03 -10.03 5.60
N ASP A 136 -12.00 -10.06 6.42
CA ASP A 136 -11.96 -9.26 7.63
C ASP A 136 -11.55 -7.81 7.34
N ASN A 137 -12.31 -6.86 7.84
CA ASN A 137 -12.08 -5.43 7.63
C ASN A 137 -10.73 -4.95 8.16
N TYR A 138 -10.17 -5.61 9.18
CA TYR A 138 -8.85 -5.25 9.72
C TYR A 138 -7.69 -5.48 8.76
N MET A 139 -7.89 -6.20 7.65
CA MET A 139 -6.89 -6.36 6.61
C MET A 139 -6.42 -5.02 6.03
N THR A 140 -7.28 -3.99 6.03
CA THR A 140 -6.86 -2.62 5.66
C THR A 140 -5.81 -2.07 6.62
N ALA A 141 -5.91 -2.36 7.90
CA ALA A 141 -4.91 -1.97 8.88
C ALA A 141 -3.59 -2.72 8.70
N VAL A 142 -3.65 -4.01 8.36
CA VAL A 142 -2.46 -4.80 8.03
C VAL A 142 -1.69 -4.18 6.86
N LEU A 143 -2.41 -3.82 5.78
CA LEU A 143 -1.83 -3.11 4.64
C LEU A 143 -1.07 -1.86 5.08
N VAL A 144 -1.70 -1.01 5.89
CA VAL A 144 -1.13 0.26 6.38
C VAL A 144 0.09 0.02 7.27
N VAL A 145 0.00 -0.95 8.18
CA VAL A 145 1.09 -1.25 9.11
C VAL A 145 2.31 -1.85 8.40
N MET A 146 2.12 -2.57 7.28
CA MET A 146 3.22 -3.07 6.44
C MET A 146 3.93 -1.96 5.67
N GLU A 147 3.26 -0.87 5.33
CA GLU A 147 3.82 0.23 4.54
C GLU A 147 5.00 0.89 5.26
N PHE A 148 4.86 1.15 6.55
CA PHE A 148 5.91 1.81 7.34
C PHE A 148 7.25 1.03 7.37
N PRO A 149 7.30 -0.26 7.74
CA PRO A 149 8.53 -1.04 7.69
C PRO A 149 9.13 -1.13 6.29
N ALA A 150 8.29 -1.20 5.26
CA ALA A 150 8.75 -1.26 3.86
C ALA A 150 9.49 0.01 3.44
N ILE A 151 8.91 1.19 3.70
CA ILE A 151 9.55 2.48 3.43
C ILE A 151 10.85 2.61 4.23
N PHE A 152 10.82 2.23 5.51
CA PHE A 152 12.00 2.23 6.37
C PHE A 152 13.11 1.34 5.80
N MET A 153 12.79 0.11 5.39
CA MET A 153 13.76 -0.82 4.82
C MET A 153 14.33 -0.33 3.49
N ALA A 154 13.49 0.26 2.63
CA ALA A 154 13.97 0.87 1.40
C ALA A 154 15.04 1.93 1.66
N LEU A 155 14.75 2.89 2.55
CA LEU A 155 15.69 3.96 2.90
C LEU A 155 16.94 3.42 3.62
N TYR A 156 16.79 2.47 4.52
CA TYR A 156 17.90 1.84 5.22
C TYR A 156 18.84 1.11 4.26
N LEU A 157 18.31 0.30 3.35
CA LEU A 157 19.11 -0.46 2.40
C LEU A 157 19.85 0.46 1.41
N VAL A 158 19.18 1.48 0.86
CA VAL A 158 19.79 2.48 -0.02
C VAL A 158 20.93 3.20 0.69
N THR A 159 20.73 3.62 1.93
CA THR A 159 21.78 4.35 2.67
C THR A 159 22.96 3.46 3.02
N LYS A 160 22.70 2.17 3.31
CA LYS A 160 23.77 1.21 3.60
C LYS A 160 24.54 0.81 2.36
N SER A 161 23.91 0.76 1.19
CA SER A 161 24.54 0.38 -0.07
C SER A 161 25.42 1.50 -0.63
N SER A 162 25.00 2.75 -0.46
CA SER A 162 25.78 3.90 -0.90
C SER A 162 27.07 4.03 -0.11
N SER A 163 28.23 3.96 -0.80
CA SER A 163 29.58 4.09 -0.22
C SER A 163 29.84 5.43 0.50
N ARG A 164 28.89 6.36 0.48
CA ARG A 164 28.89 7.65 1.17
C ARG A 164 28.56 7.58 2.66
N SER A 165 28.18 6.42 3.19
CA SER A 165 27.81 6.27 4.59
C SER A 165 29.02 5.98 5.48
N SER A 166 29.88 6.99 5.65
CA SER A 166 30.74 7.02 6.83
C SER A 166 30.00 7.76 7.95
N SER A 167 29.90 7.11 9.07
CA SER A 167 29.84 7.68 10.43
C SER A 167 28.53 7.89 11.19
N ASN A 168 27.30 7.58 10.73
CA ASN A 168 26.24 7.60 11.77
C ASN A 168 24.97 6.81 11.37
N ASN A 169 25.01 5.48 11.50
CA ASN A 169 23.85 4.60 11.29
C ASN A 169 22.61 5.06 12.08
N LEU A 170 22.79 5.58 13.29
CA LEU A 170 21.70 6.10 14.12
C LEU A 170 21.03 7.35 13.54
N LYS A 171 21.82 8.27 12.96
CA LYS A 171 21.25 9.49 12.32
C LYS A 171 20.46 9.12 11.06
N THR A 172 20.95 8.16 10.30
CA THR A 172 20.27 7.66 9.11
C THR A 172 18.96 6.94 9.43
N ILE A 173 18.98 6.07 10.44
CA ILE A 173 17.79 5.40 10.95
C ILE A 173 16.75 6.41 11.42
N LYS A 174 17.17 7.38 12.24
CA LYS A 174 16.30 8.46 12.72
C LYS A 174 15.74 9.30 11.58
N LYS A 175 16.55 9.60 10.56
CA LYS A 175 16.10 10.34 9.37
C LYS A 175 15.07 9.55 8.58
N ALA A 176 15.30 8.26 8.33
CA ALA A 176 14.35 7.39 7.65
C ALA A 176 13.02 7.28 8.41
N PHE A 177 13.07 7.22 9.75
CA PHE A 177 11.88 7.15 10.58
C PHE A 177 11.06 8.45 10.56
N LEU A 178 11.73 9.60 10.50
CA LEU A 178 11.11 10.94 10.51
C LEU A 178 10.84 11.48 9.10
N GLU A 179 11.00 10.67 8.05
CA GLU A 179 10.59 11.05 6.70
C GLU A 179 9.09 11.38 6.67
N THR A 180 8.73 12.42 5.92
CA THR A 180 7.36 12.94 5.85
C THR A 180 6.29 11.86 5.56
N PRO A 181 6.50 10.92 4.61
CA PRO A 181 5.55 9.86 4.35
C PRO A 181 5.27 8.98 5.58
N ASN A 182 6.31 8.59 6.30
CA ASN A 182 6.19 7.74 7.50
C ASN A 182 5.44 8.45 8.62
N VAL A 183 5.76 9.73 8.85
CA VAL A 183 5.07 10.54 9.87
C VAL A 183 3.59 10.69 9.53
N ILE A 184 3.25 11.02 8.27
CA ILE A 184 1.85 11.13 7.83
C ILE A 184 1.11 9.82 8.08
N LEU A 185 1.71 8.69 7.69
CA LEU A 185 1.08 7.37 7.82
C LEU A 185 0.82 7.00 9.28
N ILE A 186 1.81 7.17 10.16
CA ILE A 186 1.68 6.85 11.59
C ILE A 186 0.66 7.77 12.25
N VAL A 187 0.77 9.09 12.03
CA VAL A 187 -0.16 10.05 12.63
C VAL A 187 -1.58 9.83 12.15
N SER A 188 -1.79 9.60 10.85
CA SER A 188 -3.13 9.32 10.32
C SER A 188 -3.71 8.01 10.84
N LEU A 189 -2.91 6.95 10.99
CA LEU A 189 -3.35 5.69 11.59
C LEU A 189 -3.77 5.87 13.04
N LEU A 190 -2.97 6.58 13.83
CA LEU A 190 -3.30 6.89 15.23
C LEU A 190 -4.55 7.75 15.33
N LEU A 191 -4.70 8.77 14.50
CA LEU A 191 -5.90 9.60 14.46
C LEU A 191 -7.12 8.76 14.09
N GLY A 192 -7.02 7.90 13.09
CA GLY A 192 -8.11 6.99 12.70
C GLY A 192 -8.51 6.02 13.79
N TYR A 193 -7.56 5.58 14.62
CA TYR A 193 -7.81 4.70 15.75
C TYR A 193 -8.42 5.43 16.96
N LEU A 194 -7.94 6.64 17.29
CA LEU A 194 -8.33 7.36 18.50
C LEU A 194 -9.61 8.19 18.33
N VAL A 195 -9.88 8.67 17.13
CA VAL A 195 -10.99 9.60 16.89
C VAL A 195 -12.10 8.88 16.12
N ASN A 196 -13.32 8.97 16.64
CA ASN A 196 -14.49 8.44 15.91
C ASN A 196 -14.92 9.41 14.83
N PHE A 197 -14.42 9.20 13.61
CA PHE A 197 -14.68 10.05 12.44
C PHE A 197 -15.96 9.68 11.67
N GLU A 198 -16.77 8.71 12.13
CA GLU A 198 -17.95 8.24 11.37
C GLU A 198 -18.94 9.37 11.03
N ASN A 199 -19.02 10.41 11.86
CA ASN A 199 -19.92 11.53 11.70
C ASN A 199 -19.26 12.74 11.00
N VAL A 200 -17.99 12.67 10.62
CA VAL A 200 -17.29 13.80 10.01
C VAL A 200 -17.37 13.69 8.48
N ARG A 201 -18.12 14.59 7.83
CA ARG A 201 -18.29 14.63 6.37
C ARG A 201 -16.96 14.61 5.60
N PHE A 202 -15.94 15.32 6.08
CA PHE A 202 -14.61 15.34 5.47
C PHE A 202 -13.98 13.95 5.42
N PHE A 203 -14.11 13.18 6.49
CA PHE A 203 -13.59 11.81 6.57
C PHE A 203 -14.31 10.88 5.60
N GLN A 204 -15.62 10.99 5.49
CA GLN A 204 -16.41 10.22 4.52
C GLN A 204 -15.94 10.51 3.09
N ILE A 205 -15.71 11.78 2.75
CA ILE A 205 -15.20 12.17 1.42
C ILE A 205 -13.83 11.55 1.18
N VAL A 206 -12.87 11.70 2.09
CA VAL A 206 -11.50 11.19 1.92
C VAL A 206 -11.47 9.67 1.80
N THR A 207 -12.22 8.95 2.65
CA THR A 207 -12.21 7.48 2.64
C THR A 207 -13.03 6.89 1.51
N VAL A 208 -14.15 7.48 1.15
CA VAL A 208 -15.01 7.01 0.04
C VAL A 208 -14.36 7.29 -1.31
N THR A 209 -13.75 8.48 -1.50
CA THR A 209 -13.13 8.85 -2.78
C THR A 209 -11.90 8.00 -3.11
N ILE A 210 -11.18 7.49 -2.09
CA ILE A 210 -9.98 6.69 -2.31
C ILE A 210 -10.29 5.19 -2.43
N PHE A 211 -11.40 4.70 -1.83
CA PHE A 211 -11.59 3.26 -1.60
C PHE A 211 -12.97 2.70 -2.00
N ASN A 212 -13.81 3.49 -2.62
CA ASN A 212 -14.99 3.04 -3.35
C ASN A 212 -14.79 3.30 -4.83
#